data_ffafad1592a2a2025aa18cf0ec139078
#
_entry.id   ffafad1592a2a2025aa18cf0ec139078
#
_cell.length_a   1.000
_cell.length_b   1.000
_cell.length_c   1.000
_cell.angle_alpha   90.00
_cell.angle_beta   90.00
_cell.angle_gamma   90.00
#
_symmetry.space_group_name_H-M   'P 1'
#
loop_
_entity.id
_entity.type
_entity.pdbx_description
1 polymer ?
#
loop_
_entity_poly.entity_id
_entity_poly.type
_entity_poly.pdbx_seq_one_letter_code
_entity_poly.pdbx_strand_id
1 'polypeptide(L)'
;AIGSEYNPARIAFPNMSDIWVRDVLNIGVDPVYLLATLKAKFLEHGGKLLEFTPCDRVTIHPNGVEIDAGEGKLTSQLFIDAMGHFSPLAAQARGGVKPEGLCLVVGSCATGFDRNETGDIFASITPIQHQCQYFWEAFPARDGRTTYLFTYMDAHPDRFSVEFLFEEYLRLLPTYQQIELAQLNFHRCLFGCFPAYRDSPLKTQWARVLLIGDSSGSQSPVSFGGFGAMMRHLSRLTDGIEMAIGADALSPKDLQLLQPYQPNIAVTWMFQRAMSVSINQQLDPNRINDLLAAVFRSMEHLGDDVLRPFLQDVVQFPALSRTLLQTSISNPQAVIPV
;
A
#
# COMPACT_ATOMS: atom_id res chain seq x y z
N ALA A 1 12.35 -10.12 -13.64
CA ALA A 1 11.48 -9.07 -13.11
C ALA A 1 12.05 -8.38 -11.86
N ILE A 2 13.16 -8.85 -11.30
CA ILE A 2 13.88 -8.15 -10.23
C ILE A 2 14.61 -6.97 -10.87
N GLY A 3 14.29 -5.76 -10.44
CA GLY A 3 14.88 -4.52 -10.94
C GLY A 3 16.06 -4.06 -10.09
N SER A 4 16.01 -4.31 -8.79
CA SER A 4 17.07 -3.97 -7.84
C SER A 4 16.98 -4.86 -6.60
N GLU A 5 18.10 -4.98 -5.91
CA GLU A 5 18.17 -5.61 -4.60
C GLU A 5 19.05 -4.73 -3.69
N TYR A 6 18.67 -4.55 -2.46
CA TYR A 6 19.41 -3.78 -1.48
C TYR A 6 19.30 -4.41 -0.08
N ASN A 7 20.35 -4.29 0.70
CA ASN A 7 20.40 -4.84 2.04
C ASN A 7 21.60 -4.22 2.79
N PRO A 8 21.46 -3.65 3.97
CA PRO A 8 20.25 -3.58 4.80
C PRO A 8 19.30 -2.45 4.42
N ALA A 9 18.12 -2.44 5.07
CA ALA A 9 17.17 -1.36 5.05
C ALA A 9 17.11 -0.63 6.40
N ARG A 10 16.80 0.66 6.37
CA ARG A 10 16.81 1.55 7.53
C ARG A 10 15.41 1.97 7.94
N ILE A 11 15.23 2.09 9.27
CA ILE A 11 14.12 2.79 9.91
C ILE A 11 14.72 3.95 10.69
N ALA A 12 14.24 5.17 10.47
CA ALA A 12 14.81 6.37 11.07
C ALA A 12 13.76 7.37 11.51
N PHE A 13 13.75 7.72 12.78
CA PHE A 13 12.89 8.76 13.35
C PHE A 13 13.74 9.72 14.19
N PRO A 14 13.29 10.98 14.34
CA PRO A 14 13.93 11.90 15.29
C PRO A 14 14.00 11.29 16.69
N ASN A 15 15.05 11.61 17.44
CA ASN A 15 15.27 11.18 18.82
C ASN A 15 15.45 9.67 19.03
N MET A 16 15.81 8.92 18.00
CA MET A 16 16.24 7.53 18.13
C MET A 16 17.46 7.23 17.27
N SER A 17 18.20 6.17 17.62
CA SER A 17 19.23 5.61 16.75
C SER A 17 18.57 4.89 15.59
N ASP A 18 19.18 4.95 14.41
CA ASP A 18 18.69 4.22 13.23
C ASP A 18 18.64 2.71 13.51
N ILE A 19 17.52 2.10 13.15
CA ILE A 19 17.38 0.64 13.20
C ILE A 19 17.64 0.08 11.80
N TRP A 20 18.56 -0.88 11.72
CA TRP A 20 18.92 -1.53 10.47
C TRP A 20 18.40 -2.96 10.44
N VAL A 21 17.64 -3.28 9.40
CA VAL A 21 17.04 -4.60 9.22
C VAL A 21 17.50 -5.23 7.91
N ARG A 22 17.52 -6.56 7.89
CA ARG A 22 17.92 -7.34 6.71
C ARG A 22 16.75 -8.19 6.21
N ASP A 23 16.75 -8.43 4.90
CA ASP A 23 15.79 -9.31 4.23
C ASP A 23 14.31 -8.88 4.43
N VAL A 24 14.09 -7.57 4.43
CA VAL A 24 12.78 -6.95 4.57
C VAL A 24 12.59 -5.94 3.46
N LEU A 25 11.59 -6.16 2.59
CA LEU A 25 11.24 -5.29 1.46
C LEU A 25 12.45 -4.88 0.59
N ASN A 26 13.43 -5.76 0.50
CA ASN A 26 14.75 -5.50 -0.08
C ASN A 26 14.83 -5.84 -1.58
N ILE A 27 13.73 -6.24 -2.20
CA ILE A 27 13.67 -6.57 -3.63
C ILE A 27 12.77 -5.57 -4.34
N GLY A 28 13.36 -4.78 -5.23
CA GLY A 28 12.62 -3.90 -6.13
C GLY A 28 12.20 -4.66 -7.39
N VAL A 29 10.93 -4.55 -7.76
CA VAL A 29 10.38 -5.16 -8.97
C VAL A 29 10.39 -4.12 -10.10
N ASP A 30 10.81 -4.52 -11.30
CA ASP A 30 10.62 -3.74 -12.52
C ASP A 30 9.20 -3.99 -13.06
N PRO A 31 8.24 -3.08 -12.88
CA PRO A 31 6.85 -3.30 -13.26
C PRO A 31 6.68 -3.40 -14.77
N VAL A 32 7.46 -2.66 -15.55
CA VAL A 32 7.37 -2.68 -17.01
C VAL A 32 7.78 -4.05 -17.55
N TYR A 33 8.91 -4.56 -17.08
CA TYR A 33 9.38 -5.89 -17.48
C TYR A 33 8.43 -7.00 -17.01
N LEU A 34 7.92 -6.90 -15.78
CA LEU A 34 6.98 -7.87 -15.23
C LEU A 34 5.70 -7.93 -16.08
N LEU A 35 5.09 -6.77 -16.36
CA LEU A 35 3.86 -6.68 -17.14
C LEU A 35 4.07 -7.18 -18.59
N ALA A 36 5.18 -6.84 -19.23
CA ALA A 36 5.50 -7.34 -20.57
C ALA A 36 5.63 -8.87 -20.58
N THR A 37 6.31 -9.43 -19.57
CA THR A 37 6.47 -10.89 -19.44
C THR A 37 5.14 -11.59 -19.20
N LEU A 38 4.30 -11.06 -18.30
CA LEU A 38 2.98 -11.63 -18.02
C LEU A 38 2.05 -11.52 -19.22
N LYS A 39 2.08 -10.39 -19.94
CA LYS A 39 1.33 -10.22 -21.20
C LYS A 39 1.72 -11.27 -22.23
N ALA A 40 3.01 -11.47 -22.46
CA ALA A 40 3.50 -12.46 -23.41
C ALA A 40 3.02 -13.87 -23.04
N LYS A 41 3.19 -14.28 -21.79
CA LYS A 41 2.71 -15.59 -21.28
C LYS A 41 1.21 -15.74 -21.41
N PHE A 42 0.42 -14.72 -21.08
CA PHE A 42 -1.03 -14.74 -21.19
C PHE A 42 -1.49 -15.00 -22.62
N LEU A 43 -0.89 -14.32 -23.60
CA LEU A 43 -1.20 -14.48 -25.01
C LEU A 43 -0.75 -15.86 -25.54
N GLU A 44 0.44 -16.35 -25.13
CA GLU A 44 0.96 -17.68 -25.46
C GLU A 44 0.03 -18.80 -25.01
N HIS A 45 -0.63 -18.63 -23.87
CA HIS A 45 -1.61 -19.58 -23.33
C HIS A 45 -3.04 -19.38 -23.89
N GLY A 46 -3.19 -18.62 -24.97
CA GLY A 46 -4.48 -18.40 -25.65
C GLY A 46 -5.36 -17.32 -25.01
N GLY A 47 -4.84 -16.55 -24.09
CA GLY A 47 -5.53 -15.38 -23.53
C GLY A 47 -5.80 -14.33 -24.60
N LYS A 48 -6.93 -13.64 -24.51
CA LYS A 48 -7.30 -12.53 -25.40
C LYS A 48 -7.18 -11.22 -24.66
N LEU A 49 -6.38 -10.29 -25.18
CA LEU A 49 -6.21 -8.95 -24.61
C LEU A 49 -6.90 -7.94 -25.52
N LEU A 50 -7.81 -7.19 -24.94
CA LEU A 50 -8.51 -6.07 -25.59
C LEU A 50 -7.95 -4.78 -24.99
N GLU A 51 -7.00 -4.15 -25.68
CA GLU A 51 -6.42 -2.87 -25.26
C GLU A 51 -7.36 -1.72 -25.64
N PHE A 52 -7.33 -0.65 -24.86
CA PHE A 52 -8.13 0.55 -25.09
C PHE A 52 -9.66 0.29 -25.17
N THR A 53 -10.11 -0.78 -24.50
CA THR A 53 -11.50 -1.21 -24.54
C THR A 53 -12.13 -0.97 -23.15
N PRO A 54 -12.99 0.04 -22.99
CA PRO A 54 -13.64 0.31 -21.73
C PRO A 54 -14.62 -0.81 -21.37
N CYS A 55 -14.80 -1.06 -20.08
CA CYS A 55 -15.87 -1.89 -19.54
C CYS A 55 -16.97 -0.96 -19.03
N ASP A 56 -18.03 -0.80 -19.82
CA ASP A 56 -19.10 0.17 -19.55
C ASP A 56 -20.16 -0.37 -18.62
N ARG A 57 -20.45 -1.68 -18.74
CA ARG A 57 -21.48 -2.34 -17.95
C ARG A 57 -21.21 -3.82 -17.79
N VAL A 58 -21.58 -4.34 -16.62
CA VAL A 58 -21.61 -5.78 -16.33
C VAL A 58 -23.03 -6.17 -15.97
N THR A 59 -23.63 -7.06 -16.74
CA THR A 59 -24.98 -7.59 -16.51
C THR A 59 -24.87 -9.04 -16.04
N ILE A 60 -25.47 -9.34 -14.89
CA ILE A 60 -25.40 -10.66 -14.27
C ILE A 60 -26.61 -11.49 -14.67
N HIS A 61 -26.35 -12.69 -15.16
CA HIS A 61 -27.36 -13.69 -15.52
C HIS A 61 -27.19 -14.94 -14.63
N PRO A 62 -28.21 -15.81 -14.55
CA PRO A 62 -28.08 -17.04 -13.75
C PRO A 62 -26.88 -17.92 -14.15
N ASN A 63 -26.55 -17.96 -15.43
CA ASN A 63 -25.50 -18.84 -15.97
C ASN A 63 -24.23 -18.13 -16.41
N GLY A 64 -24.09 -16.82 -16.15
CA GLY A 64 -22.91 -16.06 -16.58
C GLY A 64 -23.06 -14.57 -16.39
N VAL A 65 -22.12 -13.85 -16.94
CA VAL A 65 -22.14 -12.38 -17.01
C VAL A 65 -21.99 -11.94 -18.47
N GLU A 66 -22.67 -10.86 -18.82
CA GLU A 66 -22.50 -10.15 -20.09
C GLU A 66 -21.78 -8.83 -19.78
N ILE A 67 -20.76 -8.51 -20.54
CA ILE A 67 -19.92 -7.32 -20.38
C ILE A 67 -20.08 -6.49 -21.65
N ASP A 68 -20.57 -5.27 -21.51
CA ASP A 68 -20.52 -4.27 -22.58
C ASP A 68 -19.09 -3.69 -22.60
N ALA A 69 -18.35 -3.99 -23.66
CA ALA A 69 -16.93 -3.66 -23.81
C ALA A 69 -16.69 -2.94 -25.14
N GLY A 70 -16.61 -1.61 -25.11
CA GLY A 70 -16.52 -0.80 -26.32
C GLY A 70 -17.72 -0.99 -27.24
N GLU A 71 -17.48 -1.37 -28.49
CA GLU A 71 -18.54 -1.59 -29.49
C GLU A 71 -19.12 -3.03 -29.46
N GLY A 72 -18.67 -3.87 -28.52
CA GLY A 72 -19.04 -5.29 -28.49
C GLY A 72 -19.55 -5.77 -27.15
N LYS A 73 -20.12 -6.98 -27.17
CA LYS A 73 -20.53 -7.71 -25.98
C LYS A 73 -19.68 -8.96 -25.80
N LEU A 74 -19.25 -9.17 -24.59
CA LEU A 74 -18.52 -10.38 -24.16
C LEU A 74 -19.37 -11.14 -23.17
N THR A 75 -19.23 -12.46 -23.15
CA THR A 75 -19.88 -13.31 -22.14
C THR A 75 -18.84 -14.14 -21.41
N SER A 76 -19.03 -14.35 -20.11
CA SER A 76 -18.14 -15.12 -19.27
C SER A 76 -18.91 -15.80 -18.14
N GLN A 77 -18.34 -16.81 -17.51
CA GLN A 77 -18.89 -17.42 -16.29
C GLN A 77 -18.65 -16.56 -15.05
N LEU A 78 -17.50 -15.87 -15.01
CA LEU A 78 -17.05 -15.02 -13.92
C LEU A 78 -16.46 -13.73 -14.49
N PHE A 79 -16.78 -12.61 -13.91
CA PHE A 79 -16.12 -11.32 -14.11
C PHE A 79 -15.15 -11.04 -12.94
N ILE A 80 -13.91 -10.71 -13.25
CA ILE A 80 -12.90 -10.34 -12.24
C ILE A 80 -12.59 -8.87 -12.42
N ASP A 81 -12.89 -8.08 -11.38
CA ASP A 81 -12.55 -6.66 -11.34
C ASP A 81 -11.16 -6.48 -10.70
N ALA A 82 -10.20 -6.07 -11.52
CA ALA A 82 -8.85 -5.68 -11.13
C ALA A 82 -8.56 -4.20 -11.49
N MET A 83 -9.58 -3.34 -11.56
CA MET A 83 -9.47 -1.94 -11.99
C MET A 83 -8.89 -1.00 -10.92
N GLY A 84 -8.44 -1.54 -9.80
CA GLY A 84 -7.76 -0.75 -8.76
C GLY A 84 -8.69 0.08 -7.88
N HIS A 85 -8.13 1.05 -7.18
CA HIS A 85 -8.85 1.89 -6.20
C HIS A 85 -10.01 2.69 -6.81
N PHE A 86 -9.93 3.01 -8.09
CA PHE A 86 -10.94 3.82 -8.79
C PHE A 86 -11.94 2.99 -9.58
N SER A 87 -12.03 1.68 -9.30
CA SER A 87 -13.04 0.81 -9.91
C SER A 87 -14.45 1.37 -9.69
N PRO A 88 -15.22 1.59 -10.76
CA PRO A 88 -16.62 2.02 -10.64
C PRO A 88 -17.50 0.94 -9.99
N LEU A 89 -17.14 -0.34 -10.13
CA LEU A 89 -17.85 -1.43 -9.45
C LEU A 89 -17.56 -1.43 -7.95
N ALA A 90 -16.30 -1.20 -7.56
CA ALA A 90 -15.97 -1.05 -6.14
C ALA A 90 -16.68 0.16 -5.52
N ALA A 91 -16.74 1.30 -6.22
CA ALA A 91 -17.47 2.47 -5.79
C ALA A 91 -18.98 2.20 -5.63
N GLN A 92 -19.57 1.49 -6.59
CA GLN A 92 -20.99 1.06 -6.53
C GLN A 92 -21.24 0.10 -5.35
N ALA A 93 -20.36 -0.88 -5.14
CA ALA A 93 -20.47 -1.83 -4.03
C ALA A 93 -20.35 -1.14 -2.65
N ARG A 94 -19.62 -0.04 -2.57
CA ARG A 94 -19.49 0.80 -1.35
C ARG A 94 -20.70 1.73 -1.15
N GLY A 95 -21.64 1.80 -2.10
CA GLY A 95 -22.83 2.65 -1.97
C GLY A 95 -22.51 4.15 -1.87
N GLY A 96 -21.41 4.61 -2.45
CA GLY A 96 -20.97 6.00 -2.39
C GLY A 96 -20.28 6.41 -1.07
N VAL A 97 -19.99 5.46 -0.19
CA VAL A 97 -19.22 5.72 1.05
C VAL A 97 -17.82 6.20 0.66
N LYS A 98 -17.43 7.37 1.19
CA LYS A 98 -16.09 7.94 1.00
C LYS A 98 -15.08 7.22 1.90
N PRO A 99 -13.79 7.20 1.52
CA PRO A 99 -12.74 6.69 2.39
C PRO A 99 -12.62 7.53 3.67
N GLU A 100 -12.31 6.87 4.77
CA GLU A 100 -12.11 7.53 6.07
C GLU A 100 -10.71 8.15 6.17
N GLY A 101 -9.78 7.65 5.37
CA GLY A 101 -8.42 8.16 5.29
C GLY A 101 -7.84 8.00 3.89
N LEU A 102 -6.75 8.72 3.68
CA LEU A 102 -5.94 8.67 2.46
C LEU A 102 -4.48 8.52 2.85
N CYS A 103 -3.73 7.76 2.06
CA CYS A 103 -2.29 7.90 1.98
C CYS A 103 -1.97 8.64 0.68
N LEU A 104 -1.40 9.83 0.78
CA LEU A 104 -0.95 10.61 -0.36
C LEU A 104 0.56 10.46 -0.48
N VAL A 105 1.05 10.15 -1.67
CA VAL A 105 2.45 9.88 -1.98
C VAL A 105 2.89 10.69 -3.17
N VAL A 106 4.06 11.28 -3.06
CA VAL A 106 4.78 11.91 -4.18
C VAL A 106 6.24 11.47 -4.13
N GLY A 107 6.93 11.52 -5.24
CA GLY A 107 8.32 11.15 -5.29
C GLY A 107 8.95 11.27 -6.65
N SER A 108 10.17 10.78 -6.76
CA SER A 108 10.88 10.72 -8.04
C SER A 108 11.84 9.53 -8.10
N CYS A 109 12.27 9.23 -9.30
CA CYS A 109 13.48 8.44 -9.52
C CYS A 109 14.52 9.34 -10.21
N ALA A 110 15.72 9.37 -9.64
CA ALA A 110 16.81 10.20 -10.14
C ALA A 110 18.17 9.50 -9.99
N THR A 111 19.13 9.93 -10.78
CA THR A 111 20.57 9.65 -10.60
C THR A 111 21.26 10.87 -9.98
N GLY A 112 22.48 10.68 -9.49
CA GLY A 112 23.29 11.72 -8.84
C GLY A 112 23.41 11.57 -7.34
N PHE A 113 22.76 10.59 -6.72
CA PHE A 113 22.90 10.29 -5.30
C PHE A 113 24.27 9.66 -5.00
N ASP A 114 24.94 10.12 -3.93
CA ASP A 114 26.23 9.60 -3.49
C ASP A 114 26.15 8.16 -2.96
N ARG A 115 25.00 7.74 -2.46
CA ARG A 115 24.76 6.41 -1.89
C ARG A 115 23.51 5.79 -2.49
N ASN A 116 23.64 4.56 -2.97
CA ASN A 116 22.53 3.82 -3.57
C ASN A 116 22.55 2.30 -3.27
N GLU A 117 23.21 1.88 -2.17
CA GLU A 117 23.33 0.46 -1.79
C GLU A 117 22.31 0.04 -0.72
N THR A 118 21.78 1.01 0.02
CA THR A 118 20.82 0.78 1.11
C THR A 118 19.48 1.44 0.83
N GLY A 119 18.44 0.94 1.48
CA GLY A 119 17.10 1.55 1.42
C GLY A 119 16.66 2.10 2.76
N ASP A 120 15.78 3.10 2.73
CA ASP A 120 14.98 3.54 3.86
C ASP A 120 13.56 3.03 3.65
N ILE A 121 13.07 2.18 4.54
CA ILE A 121 11.71 1.62 4.43
C ILE A 121 10.69 2.38 5.26
N PHE A 122 11.14 3.15 6.25
CA PHE A 122 10.28 4.06 6.99
C PHE A 122 11.12 5.10 7.74
N ALA A 123 11.01 6.34 7.33
CA ALA A 123 11.74 7.42 7.96
C ALA A 123 10.87 8.67 8.13
N SER A 124 11.23 9.51 9.11
CA SER A 124 10.70 10.86 9.26
C SER A 124 11.82 11.79 9.71
N ILE A 125 11.82 13.01 9.18
CA ILE A 125 12.84 14.03 9.48
C ILE A 125 12.25 15.35 9.98
N THR A 126 10.92 15.44 10.00
CA THR A 126 10.21 16.67 10.38
C THR A 126 9.21 16.41 11.49
N PRO A 127 8.90 17.40 12.32
CA PRO A 127 7.69 17.38 13.13
C PRO A 127 6.44 17.43 12.23
N ILE A 128 5.26 17.36 12.84
CA ILE A 128 3.98 17.61 12.14
C ILE A 128 4.01 18.98 11.48
N GLN A 129 3.74 19.03 10.18
CA GLN A 129 3.64 20.23 9.36
C GLN A 129 2.35 20.18 8.53
N HIS A 130 1.70 21.33 8.33
CA HIS A 130 0.48 21.44 7.52
C HIS A 130 -0.62 20.44 7.92
N GLN A 131 -0.75 20.17 9.22
CA GLN A 131 -1.65 19.15 9.78
C GLN A 131 -1.37 17.74 9.23
N CYS A 132 -0.11 17.41 8.93
CA CYS A 132 0.35 16.11 8.46
C CYS A 132 1.70 15.74 9.08
N GLN A 133 1.91 14.47 9.34
CA GLN A 133 3.23 13.91 9.54
C GLN A 133 3.79 13.45 8.21
N TYR A 134 4.97 13.92 7.86
CA TYR A 134 5.66 13.52 6.65
C TYR A 134 6.56 12.32 6.90
N PHE A 135 6.41 11.31 6.04
CA PHE A 135 7.20 10.08 6.06
C PHE A 135 7.94 9.91 4.75
N TRP A 136 9.04 9.18 4.81
CA TRP A 136 9.92 8.97 3.68
C TRP A 136 10.26 7.50 3.49
N GLU A 137 10.39 7.13 2.22
CA GLU A 137 11.02 5.90 1.76
C GLU A 137 12.05 6.23 0.68
N ALA A 138 13.12 5.45 0.61
CA ALA A 138 14.14 5.58 -0.42
C ALA A 138 14.80 4.23 -0.69
N PHE A 139 14.97 3.88 -1.95
CA PHE A 139 15.62 2.61 -2.30
C PHE A 139 16.23 2.65 -3.71
N PRO A 140 17.27 1.83 -3.94
CA PRO A 140 17.84 1.65 -5.26
C PRO A 140 16.79 1.20 -6.29
N ALA A 141 16.85 1.77 -7.47
CA ALA A 141 16.09 1.34 -8.63
C ALA A 141 17.07 0.98 -9.75
N ARG A 142 16.59 0.29 -10.78
CA ARG A 142 17.43 -0.12 -11.92
C ARG A 142 18.14 1.05 -12.59
N ASP A 143 17.49 2.19 -12.64
CA ASP A 143 17.92 3.40 -13.38
C ASP A 143 18.16 4.60 -12.45
N GLY A 144 18.43 4.35 -11.17
CA GLY A 144 18.72 5.41 -10.20
C GLY A 144 18.31 5.05 -8.77
N ARG A 145 17.90 6.05 -8.02
CA ARG A 145 17.30 5.91 -6.69
C ARG A 145 15.89 6.46 -6.70
N THR A 146 14.95 5.67 -6.23
CA THR A 146 13.58 6.13 -5.99
C THR A 146 13.48 6.68 -4.57
N THR A 147 12.85 7.84 -4.42
CA THR A 147 12.55 8.45 -3.13
C THR A 147 11.09 8.87 -3.11
N TYR A 148 10.42 8.62 -1.97
CA TYR A 148 9.04 9.01 -1.74
C TYR A 148 8.91 9.88 -0.50
N LEU A 149 8.06 10.90 -0.58
CA LEU A 149 7.44 11.57 0.54
C LEU A 149 5.97 11.15 0.58
N PHE A 150 5.50 10.68 1.71
CA PHE A 150 4.10 10.31 1.88
C PHE A 150 3.55 10.79 3.22
N THR A 151 2.25 10.86 3.29
CA THR A 151 1.53 11.24 4.51
C THR A 151 0.18 10.55 4.59
N TYR A 152 -0.28 10.30 5.80
CA TYR A 152 -1.63 9.82 6.08
C TYR A 152 -2.49 10.98 6.53
N MET A 153 -3.68 11.10 5.96
CA MET A 153 -4.62 12.18 6.27
C MET A 153 -6.06 11.73 6.19
N ASP A 154 -6.99 12.51 6.77
CA ASP A 154 -8.42 12.37 6.52
C ASP A 154 -8.79 12.86 5.12
N ALA A 155 -9.86 12.30 4.55
CA ALA A 155 -10.38 12.71 3.24
C ALA A 155 -11.23 13.99 3.36
N HIS A 156 -10.61 15.11 3.72
CA HIS A 156 -11.28 16.40 3.89
C HIS A 156 -11.05 17.29 2.65
N PRO A 157 -12.06 18.06 2.16
CA PRO A 157 -11.94 18.88 0.95
C PRO A 157 -10.91 20.03 1.08
N ASP A 158 -10.65 20.50 2.31
CA ASP A 158 -9.71 21.59 2.57
C ASP A 158 -8.25 21.10 2.72
N ARG A 159 -7.98 19.84 2.43
CA ARG A 159 -6.60 19.34 2.37
C ARG A 159 -5.86 19.92 1.18
N PHE A 160 -4.54 20.05 1.33
CA PHE A 160 -3.67 20.51 0.27
C PHE A 160 -3.65 19.56 -0.94
N SER A 161 -3.25 20.08 -2.08
CA SER A 161 -3.17 19.32 -3.34
C SER A 161 -1.91 18.43 -3.42
N VAL A 162 -1.89 17.55 -4.42
CA VAL A 162 -0.72 16.73 -4.74
C VAL A 162 0.48 17.59 -5.13
N GLU A 163 0.24 18.69 -5.84
CA GLU A 163 1.26 19.65 -6.25
C GLU A 163 1.95 20.27 -5.04
N PHE A 164 1.17 20.70 -4.04
CA PHE A 164 1.73 21.21 -2.79
C PHE A 164 2.62 20.18 -2.08
N LEU A 165 2.18 18.92 -2.01
CA LEU A 165 3.01 17.88 -1.40
C LEU A 165 4.30 17.63 -2.21
N PHE A 166 4.24 17.77 -3.53
CA PHE A 166 5.41 17.63 -4.38
C PHE A 166 6.40 18.81 -4.21
N GLU A 167 5.92 20.03 -3.98
CA GLU A 167 6.76 21.16 -3.61
C GLU A 167 7.46 20.92 -2.26
N GLU A 168 6.73 20.39 -1.27
CA GLU A 168 7.30 20.01 0.02
C GLU A 168 8.34 18.88 -0.12
N TYR A 169 8.08 17.90 -1.00
CA TYR A 169 9.05 16.86 -1.33
C TYR A 169 10.36 17.45 -1.87
N LEU A 170 10.29 18.35 -2.86
CA LEU A 170 11.48 18.99 -3.42
C LEU A 170 12.19 19.89 -2.38
N ARG A 171 11.45 20.58 -1.54
CA ARG A 171 12.01 21.40 -0.46
C ARG A 171 12.79 20.60 0.58
N LEU A 172 12.30 19.40 0.93
CA LEU A 172 12.84 18.60 2.02
C LEU A 172 13.81 17.50 1.54
N LEU A 173 13.79 17.12 0.26
CA LEU A 173 14.67 16.09 -0.30
C LEU A 173 16.17 16.36 -0.05
N PRO A 174 16.68 17.61 -0.17
CA PRO A 174 18.06 17.92 0.17
C PRO A 174 18.43 17.57 1.60
N THR A 175 17.56 17.88 2.55
CA THR A 175 17.78 17.57 3.97
C THR A 175 17.69 16.07 4.22
N TYR A 176 16.73 15.39 3.57
CA TYR A 176 16.51 13.94 3.75
C TYR A 176 17.64 13.10 3.20
N GLN A 177 18.11 13.39 1.99
CA GLN A 177 19.15 12.61 1.32
C GLN A 177 20.55 13.22 1.40
N GLN A 178 20.70 14.39 2.06
CA GLN A 178 21.95 15.13 2.19
C GLN A 178 22.60 15.43 0.84
N ILE A 179 21.79 15.95 -0.10
CA ILE A 179 22.21 16.22 -1.48
C ILE A 179 21.56 17.52 -1.99
N GLU A 180 22.25 18.27 -2.85
CA GLU A 180 21.68 19.41 -3.51
C GLU A 180 20.83 18.99 -4.72
N LEU A 181 19.66 19.60 -4.91
CA LEU A 181 18.77 19.30 -6.05
C LEU A 181 19.46 19.45 -7.40
N ALA A 182 20.39 20.40 -7.51
CA ALA A 182 21.15 20.65 -8.76
C ALA A 182 22.07 19.48 -9.15
N GLN A 183 22.39 18.57 -8.22
CA GLN A 183 23.21 17.38 -8.49
C GLN A 183 22.36 16.23 -9.05
N LEU A 184 21.03 16.33 -8.92
CA LEU A 184 20.12 15.26 -9.31
C LEU A 184 19.69 15.41 -10.77
N ASN A 185 19.69 14.29 -11.49
CA ASN A 185 19.07 14.17 -12.79
C ASN A 185 17.78 13.33 -12.65
N PHE A 186 16.64 14.02 -12.65
CA PHE A 186 15.33 13.40 -12.48
C PHE A 186 14.88 12.70 -13.75
N HIS A 187 14.60 11.41 -13.67
CA HIS A 187 14.12 10.60 -14.78
C HIS A 187 12.60 10.57 -14.87
N ARG A 188 11.92 10.56 -13.70
CA ARG A 188 10.46 10.56 -13.61
C ARG A 188 9.99 11.07 -12.27
N CYS A 189 8.84 11.72 -12.27
CA CYS A 189 8.07 12.04 -11.09
C CYS A 189 7.02 10.95 -10.85
N LEU A 190 6.73 10.68 -9.59
CA LEU A 190 5.82 9.63 -9.13
C LEU A 190 4.80 10.24 -8.19
N PHE A 191 3.57 9.76 -8.28
CA PHE A 191 2.52 10.13 -7.32
C PHE A 191 1.53 8.98 -7.16
N GLY A 192 0.87 8.94 -6.03
CA GLY A 192 -0.18 7.97 -5.73
C GLY A 192 -1.11 8.48 -4.64
N CYS A 193 -2.34 8.01 -4.69
CA CYS A 193 -3.34 8.24 -3.67
C CYS A 193 -4.01 6.90 -3.34
N PHE A 194 -3.88 6.47 -2.09
CA PHE A 194 -4.39 5.19 -1.63
C PHE A 194 -5.49 5.42 -0.59
N PRO A 195 -6.76 5.17 -0.95
CA PRO A 195 -7.86 5.32 -0.01
C PRO A 195 -7.84 4.21 1.04
N ALA A 196 -8.16 4.57 2.27
CA ALA A 196 -8.31 3.63 3.36
C ALA A 196 -9.74 3.60 3.87
N TYR A 197 -10.26 2.38 3.99
CA TYR A 197 -11.59 2.10 4.50
C TYR A 197 -11.49 1.19 5.73
N ARG A 198 -12.26 1.48 6.76
CA ARG A 198 -12.34 0.65 7.95
C ARG A 198 -12.85 -0.76 7.63
N ASP A 199 -13.90 -0.83 6.79
CA ASP A 199 -14.51 -2.10 6.39
C ASP A 199 -13.87 -2.63 5.11
N SER A 200 -12.78 -3.38 5.29
CA SER A 200 -12.04 -4.06 4.22
C SER A 200 -11.72 -5.51 4.61
N PRO A 201 -11.61 -6.46 3.67
CA PRO A 201 -11.88 -6.32 2.24
C PRO A 201 -13.35 -6.10 1.91
N LEU A 202 -13.60 -5.48 0.77
CA LEU A 202 -14.95 -5.19 0.29
C LEU A 202 -15.72 -6.47 -0.04
N LYS A 203 -16.88 -6.65 0.58
CA LYS A 203 -17.78 -7.78 0.32
C LYS A 203 -18.82 -7.39 -0.72
N THR A 204 -18.73 -7.96 -1.90
CA THR A 204 -19.73 -7.74 -2.94
C THR A 204 -20.97 -8.56 -2.66
N GLN A 205 -22.12 -8.02 -3.09
CA GLN A 205 -23.41 -8.73 -3.02
C GLN A 205 -23.80 -9.37 -4.36
N TRP A 206 -22.91 -9.32 -5.34
CA TRP A 206 -23.15 -9.79 -6.69
C TRP A 206 -22.61 -11.19 -6.90
N ALA A 207 -23.44 -12.07 -7.46
CA ALA A 207 -22.96 -13.35 -7.97
C ALA A 207 -22.07 -13.13 -9.19
N ARG A 208 -21.13 -14.03 -9.43
CA ARG A 208 -20.28 -14.05 -10.63
C ARG A 208 -19.41 -12.78 -10.84
N VAL A 209 -19.20 -12.00 -9.78
CA VAL A 209 -18.34 -10.82 -9.80
C VAL A 209 -17.37 -10.90 -8.62
N LEU A 210 -16.07 -10.97 -8.90
CA LEU A 210 -15.01 -11.03 -7.91
C LEU A 210 -14.10 -9.79 -8.04
N LEU A 211 -13.95 -9.03 -6.98
CA LEU A 211 -13.00 -7.93 -6.91
C LEU A 211 -11.67 -8.45 -6.34
N ILE A 212 -10.55 -8.09 -6.96
CA ILE A 212 -9.21 -8.49 -6.53
C ILE A 212 -8.26 -7.29 -6.45
N GLY A 213 -7.17 -7.45 -5.71
CA GLY A 213 -6.17 -6.39 -5.54
C GLY A 213 -6.79 -5.14 -4.91
N ASP A 214 -6.40 -3.98 -5.43
CA ASP A 214 -6.82 -2.68 -4.90
C ASP A 214 -8.33 -2.42 -5.00
N SER A 215 -9.00 -2.97 -6.02
CA SER A 215 -10.45 -2.84 -6.14
C SER A 215 -11.20 -3.54 -4.99
N SER A 216 -10.65 -4.61 -4.44
CA SER A 216 -11.21 -5.29 -3.28
C SER A 216 -10.88 -4.64 -1.94
N GLY A 217 -9.89 -3.75 -1.89
CA GLY A 217 -9.39 -3.19 -0.64
C GLY A 217 -8.67 -4.23 0.24
N SER A 218 -8.08 -5.26 -0.38
CA SER A 218 -7.42 -6.36 0.36
C SER A 218 -5.98 -6.05 0.78
N GLN A 219 -5.44 -4.89 0.43
CA GLN A 219 -4.11 -4.47 0.86
C GLN A 219 -4.16 -3.68 2.17
N SER A 220 -3.02 -3.70 2.87
CA SER A 220 -2.82 -2.86 4.03
C SER A 220 -2.74 -1.37 3.64
N PRO A 221 -3.45 -0.47 4.35
CA PRO A 221 -3.34 0.96 4.09
C PRO A 221 -2.02 1.59 4.58
N VAL A 222 -1.19 0.85 5.31
CA VAL A 222 0.04 1.35 5.95
C VAL A 222 1.28 0.93 5.18
N SER A 223 1.25 -0.25 4.57
CA SER A 223 2.42 -0.76 3.85
C SER A 223 2.27 -0.50 2.35
N PHE A 224 3.35 -0.11 1.71
CA PHE A 224 3.47 -0.17 0.26
C PHE A 224 3.70 -1.61 -0.24
N GLY A 225 3.54 -2.59 0.64
CA GLY A 225 3.70 -4.03 0.41
C GLY A 225 2.52 -4.71 -0.30
N GLY A 226 1.55 -3.96 -0.86
CA GLY A 226 0.37 -4.51 -1.54
C GLY A 226 0.71 -5.54 -2.61
N PHE A 227 1.76 -5.31 -3.39
CA PHE A 227 2.26 -6.27 -4.37
C PHE A 227 2.73 -7.58 -3.70
N GLY A 228 3.51 -7.50 -2.62
CA GLY A 228 3.96 -8.66 -1.85
C GLY A 228 2.80 -9.44 -1.22
N ALA A 229 1.79 -8.74 -0.73
CA ALA A 229 0.57 -9.36 -0.19
C ALA A 229 -0.21 -10.11 -1.28
N MET A 230 -0.37 -9.52 -2.46
CA MET A 230 -1.00 -10.18 -3.61
C MET A 230 -0.22 -11.44 -4.02
N MET A 231 1.10 -11.36 -4.09
CA MET A 231 1.95 -12.51 -4.45
C MET A 231 1.85 -13.65 -3.43
N ARG A 232 1.77 -13.38 -2.14
CA ARG A 232 1.58 -14.41 -1.10
C ARG A 232 0.28 -15.19 -1.26
N HIS A 233 -0.76 -14.55 -1.79
CA HIS A 233 -2.09 -15.15 -1.93
C HIS A 233 -2.39 -15.63 -3.35
N LEU A 234 -1.48 -15.44 -4.31
CA LEU A 234 -1.74 -15.68 -5.73
C LEU A 234 -2.16 -17.12 -6.02
N SER A 235 -1.38 -18.11 -5.59
CA SER A 235 -1.72 -19.53 -5.83
C SER A 235 -3.07 -19.90 -5.23
N ARG A 236 -3.29 -19.54 -3.96
CA ARG A 236 -4.57 -19.81 -3.29
C ARG A 236 -5.76 -19.17 -4.04
N LEU A 237 -5.57 -17.95 -4.54
CA LEU A 237 -6.63 -17.23 -5.26
C LEU A 237 -6.89 -17.87 -6.63
N THR A 238 -5.85 -18.22 -7.39
CA THR A 238 -5.99 -18.84 -8.71
C THR A 238 -6.62 -20.23 -8.62
N ASP A 239 -6.14 -21.08 -7.71
CA ASP A 239 -6.69 -22.41 -7.47
C ASP A 239 -8.17 -22.33 -7.02
N GLY A 240 -8.46 -21.39 -6.13
CA GLY A 240 -9.83 -21.17 -5.66
C GLY A 240 -10.77 -20.66 -6.75
N ILE A 241 -10.31 -19.80 -7.65
CA ILE A 241 -11.11 -19.33 -8.82
C ILE A 241 -11.39 -20.52 -9.75
N GLU A 242 -10.40 -21.34 -10.06
CA GLU A 242 -10.56 -22.54 -10.89
C GLU A 242 -11.60 -23.50 -10.30
N MET A 243 -11.49 -23.80 -9.01
CA MET A 243 -12.44 -24.64 -8.30
C MET A 243 -13.86 -24.05 -8.30
N ALA A 244 -13.98 -22.76 -8.05
CA ALA A 244 -15.28 -22.08 -8.02
C ALA A 244 -15.98 -22.11 -9.40
N ILE A 245 -15.22 -21.87 -10.48
CA ILE A 245 -15.74 -21.95 -11.85
C ILE A 245 -16.13 -23.41 -12.17
N GLY A 246 -15.30 -24.39 -11.87
CA GLY A 246 -15.55 -25.80 -12.14
C GLY A 246 -16.78 -26.36 -11.41
N ALA A 247 -17.08 -25.85 -10.22
CA ALA A 247 -18.23 -26.26 -9.42
C ALA A 247 -19.48 -25.37 -9.61
N ASP A 248 -19.40 -24.32 -10.44
CA ASP A 248 -20.40 -23.23 -10.54
C ASP A 248 -20.75 -22.60 -9.18
N ALA A 249 -19.77 -22.60 -8.23
CA ALA A 249 -19.88 -22.01 -6.90
C ALA A 249 -19.54 -20.51 -6.96
N LEU A 250 -20.35 -19.74 -7.64
CA LEU A 250 -20.12 -18.33 -7.97
C LEU A 250 -21.12 -17.38 -7.27
N SER A 251 -21.77 -17.85 -6.21
CA SER A 251 -22.60 -16.98 -5.37
C SER A 251 -21.74 -15.99 -4.57
N PRO A 252 -22.31 -14.88 -4.06
CA PRO A 252 -21.59 -13.94 -3.23
C PRO A 252 -20.91 -14.59 -2.01
N LYS A 253 -21.54 -15.59 -1.41
CA LYS A 253 -21.00 -16.31 -0.25
C LYS A 253 -19.77 -17.16 -0.62
N ASP A 254 -19.81 -17.82 -1.77
CA ASP A 254 -18.72 -18.67 -2.25
C ASP A 254 -17.52 -17.79 -2.63
N LEU A 255 -17.75 -16.73 -3.38
CA LEU A 255 -16.70 -15.80 -3.81
C LEU A 255 -16.02 -15.06 -2.64
N GLN A 256 -16.75 -14.80 -1.55
CA GLN A 256 -16.15 -14.22 -0.33
C GLN A 256 -15.10 -15.14 0.31
N LEU A 257 -15.20 -16.46 0.14
CA LEU A 257 -14.20 -17.41 0.63
C LEU A 257 -12.87 -17.32 -0.12
N LEU A 258 -12.88 -16.79 -1.33
CA LEU A 258 -11.68 -16.59 -2.14
C LEU A 258 -10.89 -15.36 -1.69
N GLN A 259 -11.53 -14.40 -1.05
CA GLN A 259 -10.83 -13.23 -0.53
C GLN A 259 -9.89 -13.65 0.61
N PRO A 260 -8.64 -13.19 0.60
CA PRO A 260 -7.73 -13.50 1.68
C PRO A 260 -8.25 -12.90 2.98
N TYR A 261 -8.35 -13.74 4.02
CA TYR A 261 -8.58 -13.24 5.36
C TYR A 261 -7.32 -12.49 5.80
N GLN A 262 -7.42 -11.17 5.87
CA GLN A 262 -6.35 -10.31 6.37
C GLN A 262 -6.80 -9.65 7.67
N PRO A 263 -6.64 -10.31 8.82
CA PRO A 263 -7.02 -9.73 10.12
C PRO A 263 -6.24 -8.47 10.45
N ASN A 264 -5.07 -8.31 9.85
CA ASN A 264 -4.24 -7.12 9.96
C ASN A 264 -4.79 -5.89 9.23
N ILE A 265 -5.71 -5.99 8.28
CA ILE A 265 -6.26 -4.79 7.60
C ILE A 265 -6.93 -3.85 8.61
N ALA A 266 -7.74 -4.37 9.53
CA ALA A 266 -8.37 -3.55 10.58
C ALA A 266 -7.33 -2.94 11.53
N VAL A 267 -6.27 -3.69 11.87
CA VAL A 267 -5.17 -3.20 12.73
C VAL A 267 -4.36 -2.13 12.01
N THR A 268 -4.03 -2.35 10.74
CA THR A 268 -3.28 -1.36 9.96
C THR A 268 -4.07 -0.09 9.69
N TRP A 269 -5.42 -0.19 9.57
CA TRP A 269 -6.27 1.00 9.56
C TRP A 269 -6.14 1.81 10.86
N MET A 270 -6.09 1.15 12.02
CA MET A 270 -5.83 1.83 13.30
C MET A 270 -4.44 2.49 13.33
N PHE A 271 -3.42 1.84 12.79
CA PHE A 271 -2.08 2.43 12.69
C PHE A 271 -2.08 3.65 11.80
N GLN A 272 -2.71 3.58 10.65
CA GLN A 272 -2.87 4.75 9.78
C GLN A 272 -3.55 5.91 10.51
N ARG A 273 -4.60 5.63 11.28
CA ARG A 273 -5.28 6.65 12.12
C ARG A 273 -4.35 7.24 13.17
N ALA A 274 -3.51 6.44 13.81
CA ALA A 274 -2.53 6.91 14.80
C ALA A 274 -1.41 7.77 14.18
N MET A 275 -1.14 7.61 12.89
CA MET A 275 -0.16 8.38 12.12
C MET A 275 -0.77 9.56 11.34
N SER A 276 -2.08 9.74 11.43
CA SER A 276 -2.81 10.83 10.77
C SER A 276 -3.11 11.95 11.75
N VAL A 277 -3.14 13.18 11.26
CA VAL A 277 -3.66 14.34 11.98
C VAL A 277 -4.92 14.81 11.28
N SER A 278 -6.06 14.84 11.97
CA SER A 278 -7.28 15.41 11.38
C SER A 278 -7.12 16.91 11.18
N ILE A 279 -7.76 17.46 10.15
CA ILE A 279 -7.56 18.87 9.76
C ILE A 279 -7.83 19.86 10.91
N ASN A 280 -8.76 19.52 11.81
CA ASN A 280 -9.12 20.35 12.96
C ASN A 280 -8.46 19.88 14.28
N GLN A 281 -7.57 18.90 14.22
CA GLN A 281 -6.93 18.33 15.42
C GLN A 281 -5.66 19.12 15.75
N GLN A 282 -5.45 19.42 17.01
CA GLN A 282 -4.20 19.98 17.50
C GLN A 282 -3.44 18.90 18.29
N LEU A 283 -2.23 18.60 17.84
CA LEU A 283 -1.31 17.66 18.48
C LEU A 283 0.01 18.36 18.79
N ASP A 284 0.74 17.81 19.75
CA ASP A 284 2.16 18.16 19.90
C ASP A 284 2.89 17.88 18.58
N PRO A 285 3.72 18.79 18.09
CA PRO A 285 4.40 18.64 16.79
C PRO A 285 5.22 17.35 16.65
N ASN A 286 5.74 16.80 17.75
CA ASN A 286 6.56 15.59 17.75
C ASN A 286 5.77 14.32 18.10
N ARG A 287 4.49 14.44 18.43
CA ARG A 287 3.65 13.36 18.94
C ARG A 287 3.76 12.05 18.15
N ILE A 288 3.67 12.13 16.84
CA ILE A 288 3.70 10.95 15.96
C ILE A 288 5.11 10.36 15.90
N ASN A 289 6.14 11.19 15.77
CA ASN A 289 7.52 10.75 15.78
C ASN A 289 7.89 10.05 17.10
N ASP A 290 7.50 10.61 18.23
CA ASP A 290 7.77 10.03 19.55
C ASP A 290 7.05 8.69 19.75
N LEU A 291 5.80 8.58 19.29
CA LEU A 291 5.06 7.33 19.32
C LEU A 291 5.76 6.25 18.49
N LEU A 292 6.10 6.57 17.24
CA LEU A 292 6.75 5.61 16.34
C LEU A 292 8.14 5.22 16.81
N ALA A 293 8.94 6.17 17.27
CA ALA A 293 10.24 5.89 17.86
C ALA A 293 10.15 4.96 19.09
N ALA A 294 9.14 5.16 19.96
CA ALA A 294 8.91 4.30 21.11
C ALA A 294 8.49 2.88 20.70
N VAL A 295 7.59 2.77 19.73
CA VAL A 295 7.09 1.48 19.21
C VAL A 295 8.21 0.69 18.54
N PHE A 296 8.98 1.31 17.62
CA PHE A 296 10.06 0.63 16.92
C PHE A 296 11.21 0.22 17.84
N ARG A 297 11.59 1.06 18.82
CA ARG A 297 12.56 0.66 19.86
C ARG A 297 12.08 -0.54 20.69
N SER A 298 10.79 -0.58 20.99
CA SER A 298 10.19 -1.72 21.70
C SER A 298 10.23 -3.00 20.85
N MET A 299 9.95 -2.90 19.56
CA MET A 299 10.04 -4.03 18.63
C MET A 299 11.48 -4.52 18.46
N GLU A 300 12.43 -3.60 18.32
CA GLU A 300 13.87 -3.92 18.27
C GLU A 300 14.33 -4.65 19.54
N HIS A 301 13.95 -4.16 20.71
CA HIS A 301 14.25 -4.79 22.00
C HIS A 301 13.64 -6.20 22.12
N LEU A 302 12.45 -6.42 21.57
CA LEU A 302 11.77 -7.72 21.57
C LEU A 302 12.37 -8.70 20.54
N GLY A 303 13.15 -8.19 19.57
CA GLY A 303 13.90 -8.98 18.61
C GLY A 303 13.25 -9.17 17.25
N ASP A 304 13.98 -9.81 16.35
CA ASP A 304 13.63 -10.01 14.95
C ASP A 304 12.31 -10.76 14.74
N ASP A 305 11.96 -11.66 15.64
CA ASP A 305 10.68 -12.39 15.58
C ASP A 305 9.45 -11.49 15.70
N VAL A 306 9.63 -10.28 16.21
CA VAL A 306 8.57 -9.27 16.32
C VAL A 306 8.71 -8.22 15.22
N LEU A 307 9.89 -7.67 15.04
CA LEU A 307 10.15 -6.55 14.14
C LEU A 307 10.01 -6.95 12.67
N ARG A 308 10.65 -8.04 12.25
CA ARG A 308 10.70 -8.45 10.84
C ARG A 308 9.32 -8.80 10.26
N PRO A 309 8.48 -9.66 10.91
CA PRO A 309 7.13 -9.92 10.41
C PRO A 309 6.27 -8.66 10.32
N PHE A 310 6.39 -7.75 11.30
CA PHE A 310 5.66 -6.48 11.28
C PHE A 310 6.01 -5.65 10.03
N LEU A 311 7.28 -5.51 9.71
CA LEU A 311 7.77 -4.77 8.55
C LEU A 311 7.42 -5.47 7.22
N GLN A 312 7.19 -6.77 7.23
CA GLN A 312 6.72 -7.55 6.09
C GLN A 312 5.19 -7.54 5.94
N ASP A 313 4.51 -6.67 6.67
CA ASP A 313 3.04 -6.57 6.70
C ASP A 313 2.36 -7.89 7.16
N VAL A 314 2.99 -8.59 8.07
CA VAL A 314 2.47 -9.78 8.74
C VAL A 314 2.26 -9.46 10.22
N VAL A 315 1.19 -8.72 10.52
CA VAL A 315 0.86 -8.33 11.89
C VAL A 315 0.22 -9.48 12.63
N GLN A 316 0.88 -9.93 13.70
CA GLN A 316 0.39 -11.01 14.56
C GLN A 316 -0.01 -10.48 15.94
N PHE A 317 -1.15 -10.90 16.46
CA PHE A 317 -1.65 -10.46 17.76
C PHE A 317 -0.67 -10.66 18.92
N PRO A 318 0.01 -11.82 19.07
CA PRO A 318 0.99 -12.01 20.16
C PRO A 318 2.19 -11.06 20.08
N ALA A 319 2.69 -10.77 18.88
CA ALA A 319 3.79 -9.84 18.68
C ALA A 319 3.34 -8.40 18.98
N LEU A 320 2.18 -8.00 18.47
CA LEU A 320 1.61 -6.68 18.70
C LEU A 320 1.33 -6.43 20.19
N SER A 321 0.70 -7.37 20.88
CA SER A 321 0.40 -7.22 22.33
C SER A 321 1.67 -7.13 23.18
N ARG A 322 2.72 -7.91 22.86
CA ARG A 322 4.03 -7.77 23.54
C ARG A 322 4.65 -6.39 23.25
N THR A 323 4.58 -5.90 22.02
CA THR A 323 5.10 -4.57 21.65
C THR A 323 4.36 -3.48 22.43
N LEU A 324 3.03 -3.50 22.45
CA LEU A 324 2.24 -2.50 23.18
C LEU A 324 2.52 -2.52 24.69
N LEU A 325 2.64 -3.72 25.28
CA LEU A 325 2.99 -3.86 26.68
C LEU A 325 4.40 -3.30 26.96
N GLN A 326 5.38 -3.67 26.15
CA GLN A 326 6.75 -3.19 26.27
C GLN A 326 6.80 -1.65 26.13
N THR A 327 6.11 -1.10 25.15
CA THR A 327 6.04 0.35 24.93
C THR A 327 5.38 1.06 26.09
N SER A 328 4.31 0.49 26.66
CA SER A 328 3.61 1.05 27.82
C SER A 328 4.48 1.07 29.07
N ILE A 329 5.39 0.11 29.23
CA ILE A 329 6.32 0.05 30.37
C ILE A 329 7.50 1.02 30.15
N SER A 330 8.11 0.99 28.96
CA SER A 330 9.32 1.76 28.67
C SER A 330 9.04 3.23 28.37
N ASN A 331 7.87 3.54 27.82
CA ASN A 331 7.49 4.90 27.42
C ASN A 331 5.98 5.14 27.56
N PRO A 332 5.44 5.18 28.79
CA PRO A 332 4.01 5.30 29.04
C PRO A 332 3.39 6.57 28.44
N GLN A 333 4.16 7.66 28.35
CA GLN A 333 3.67 8.93 27.79
C GLN A 333 3.41 8.84 26.27
N ALA A 334 4.05 7.91 25.57
CA ALA A 334 3.81 7.70 24.15
C ALA A 334 2.46 7.00 23.89
N VAL A 335 1.96 6.19 24.81
CA VAL A 335 0.78 5.32 24.63
C VAL A 335 -0.50 5.90 25.21
N ILE A 336 -0.45 6.58 26.35
CA ILE A 336 -1.63 7.05 27.12
C ILE A 336 -2.56 8.02 26.35
N PRO A 337 -2.13 8.82 25.39
CA PRO A 337 -3.02 9.72 24.65
C PRO A 337 -3.57 9.17 23.33
N VAL A 338 -3.51 7.88 23.09
CA VAL A 338 -4.04 7.28 21.84
C VAL A 338 -5.51 6.91 21.93
#